data_c51c1ab570d9f2e48d747c34d85f8427
#
_entry.id   c51c1ab570d9f2e48d747c34d85f8427
#
_cell.length_a   1.000
_cell.length_b   1.000
_cell.length_c   1.000
_cell.angle_alpha   90.00
_cell.angle_beta   90.00
_cell.angle_gamma   90.00
#
_symmetry.space_group_name_H-M   'P 1'
#
loop_
_entity.id
_entity.type
_entity.pdbx_description
1 polymer ?
#
loop_
_entity_poly.entity_id
_entity_poly.type
_entity_poly.pdbx_seq_one_letter_code
_entity_poly.pdbx_strand_id
1 'polypeptide(L)'
;MATLGHPSETVRLNQLGYYPQQEKVAVVNAGEVREFTIVDAATGNRLLSGKPGYTASSAWSDRSRTILDFSDITVPGRYLLLVNGDSVAFEVKEKVLSPLADAALKSFYYQRTGMPIEATYAGRWSRPAGHPDDKVLVHPNAAGPERKAGAVISSPGGWYDAGDYNKYIVNSAYSIGLMQAIYARFPDYFIRQRVNIPESGNHTPDLLDEMYYNLKWMLTMQDPADGGVYHKLTTPSFEGFIKPTECKQPRYVVQKSVTAALDYAAALAQASVLFAPYEEDYPGFSEVALQAAERAYAWAEAHPQALYHQDLLNKQYQPAVVTGAYGDRSADDEFFWAASELYLATGKPVYREQVKKHLPTAYKTPSWGNTTALGVFAWLQPGREYQGEDVELSLIHISEP
;
A
#
# COMPACT_ATOMS: atom_id res chain seq x y z
N MET A 1 -30.03 -25.48 18.51
CA MET A 1 -29.01 -24.43 18.52
C MET A 1 -27.70 -25.09 18.09
N ALA A 2 -27.26 -24.88 16.84
CA ALA A 2 -25.98 -25.39 16.39
C ALA A 2 -24.89 -24.56 17.10
N THR A 3 -24.09 -25.20 17.91
CA THR A 3 -22.94 -24.62 18.57
C THR A 3 -22.00 -24.05 17.48
N LEU A 4 -21.68 -22.77 17.60
CA LEU A 4 -20.62 -22.15 16.84
C LEU A 4 -19.38 -23.05 16.95
N GLY A 5 -18.90 -23.59 15.84
CA GLY A 5 -17.73 -24.45 15.83
C GLY A 5 -16.59 -23.72 16.55
N HIS A 6 -16.05 -24.35 17.58
CA HIS A 6 -14.88 -23.81 18.27
C HIS A 6 -13.65 -23.89 17.36
N PRO A 7 -12.70 -22.95 17.47
CA PRO A 7 -11.43 -23.08 16.78
C PRO A 7 -10.78 -24.41 17.18
N SER A 8 -10.60 -25.34 16.24
CA SER A 8 -9.88 -26.57 16.49
C SER A 8 -8.36 -26.30 16.54
N GLU A 9 -7.65 -26.92 17.47
CA GLU A 9 -6.19 -26.88 17.47
C GLU A 9 -5.58 -27.80 16.40
N THR A 10 -6.35 -28.79 15.96
CA THR A 10 -5.90 -29.84 15.04
C THR A 10 -6.29 -29.59 13.59
N VAL A 11 -7.42 -28.92 13.33
CA VAL A 11 -7.93 -28.63 11.99
C VAL A 11 -7.74 -27.17 11.64
N ARG A 12 -7.16 -26.91 10.49
CA ARG A 12 -6.99 -25.56 9.91
C ARG A 12 -7.71 -25.49 8.58
N LEU A 13 -8.48 -24.44 8.38
CA LEU A 13 -9.13 -24.12 7.11
C LEU A 13 -9.12 -22.60 6.91
N ASN A 14 -9.52 -22.13 5.73
CA ASN A 14 -9.59 -20.71 5.46
C ASN A 14 -10.66 -20.05 6.34
N GLN A 15 -10.22 -19.17 7.24
CA GLN A 15 -11.09 -18.49 8.20
C GLN A 15 -12.05 -17.48 7.52
N LEU A 16 -11.74 -17.00 6.31
CA LEU A 16 -12.58 -16.09 5.54
C LEU A 16 -13.68 -16.82 4.78
N GLY A 17 -13.53 -18.13 4.58
CA GLY A 17 -14.41 -18.97 3.77
C GLY A 17 -13.81 -19.32 2.42
N TYR A 18 -14.65 -19.87 1.54
CA TYR A 18 -14.25 -20.37 0.23
C TYR A 18 -15.18 -19.85 -0.86
N TYR A 19 -14.61 -19.64 -2.06
CA TYR A 19 -15.42 -19.37 -3.25
C TYR A 19 -16.10 -20.64 -3.75
N PRO A 20 -17.31 -20.55 -4.34
CA PRO A 20 -18.08 -21.72 -4.81
C PRO A 20 -17.31 -22.62 -5.77
N GLN A 21 -16.62 -22.05 -6.76
CA GLN A 21 -16.00 -22.78 -7.85
C GLN A 21 -14.47 -22.99 -7.69
N GLN A 22 -13.90 -22.60 -6.54
CA GLN A 22 -12.47 -22.76 -6.29
C GLN A 22 -12.20 -23.99 -5.41
N GLU A 23 -10.94 -24.42 -5.40
CA GLU A 23 -10.43 -25.46 -4.50
C GLU A 23 -10.74 -25.14 -3.05
N LYS A 24 -11.22 -26.13 -2.30
CA LYS A 24 -11.54 -26.04 -0.88
C LYS A 24 -10.84 -27.13 -0.13
N VAL A 25 -9.83 -26.75 0.63
CA VAL A 25 -9.05 -27.70 1.42
C VAL A 25 -9.03 -27.33 2.90
N ALA A 26 -8.93 -28.35 3.74
CA ALA A 26 -8.56 -28.23 5.14
C ALA A 26 -7.29 -29.02 5.42
N VAL A 27 -6.55 -28.58 6.43
CA VAL A 27 -5.31 -29.19 6.88
C VAL A 27 -5.50 -29.76 8.28
N VAL A 28 -5.25 -31.06 8.46
CA VAL A 28 -5.28 -31.70 9.76
C VAL A 28 -3.86 -31.90 10.29
N ASN A 29 -3.62 -31.36 11.47
CA ASN A 29 -2.29 -31.28 12.10
C ASN A 29 -1.93 -32.50 12.95
N ALA A 30 -2.84 -33.42 13.20
CA ALA A 30 -2.61 -34.55 14.10
C ALA A 30 -3.38 -35.79 13.69
N GLY A 31 -2.77 -36.95 13.97
CA GLY A 31 -3.40 -38.26 13.87
C GLY A 31 -3.62 -38.78 12.45
N GLU A 32 -4.01 -40.04 12.36
CA GLU A 32 -4.50 -40.67 11.13
C GLU A 32 -5.92 -40.16 10.88
N VAL A 33 -6.18 -39.67 9.67
CA VAL A 33 -7.53 -39.39 9.19
C VAL A 33 -8.02 -40.53 8.32
N ARG A 34 -9.11 -41.17 8.69
CA ARG A 34 -9.74 -42.23 7.90
C ARG A 34 -10.81 -41.70 6.97
N GLU A 35 -11.62 -40.80 7.48
CA GLU A 35 -12.71 -40.17 6.74
C GLU A 35 -13.02 -38.78 7.33
N PHE A 36 -13.68 -37.95 6.56
CA PHE A 36 -14.28 -36.72 7.01
C PHE A 36 -15.71 -36.56 6.44
N THR A 37 -16.49 -35.69 7.03
CA THR A 37 -17.87 -35.43 6.59
C THR A 37 -18.12 -33.94 6.55
N ILE A 38 -18.78 -33.46 5.50
CA ILE A 38 -19.36 -32.11 5.45
C ILE A 38 -20.85 -32.20 5.67
N VAL A 39 -21.35 -31.40 6.60
CA VAL A 39 -22.79 -31.28 6.85
C VAL A 39 -23.23 -29.82 6.70
N ASP A 40 -24.46 -29.63 6.28
CA ASP A 40 -25.10 -28.30 6.33
C ASP A 40 -25.28 -27.86 7.79
N ALA A 41 -24.82 -26.66 8.12
CA ALA A 41 -24.79 -26.20 9.50
C ALA A 41 -26.17 -25.88 10.08
N ALA A 42 -27.18 -25.64 9.24
CA ALA A 42 -28.55 -25.34 9.68
C ALA A 42 -29.38 -26.59 9.88
N THR A 43 -29.28 -27.56 8.96
CA THR A 43 -30.11 -28.76 8.94
C THR A 43 -29.44 -30.00 9.53
N GLY A 44 -28.10 -30.00 9.62
CA GLY A 44 -27.33 -31.19 10.00
C GLY A 44 -27.24 -32.27 8.91
N ASN A 45 -27.81 -32.01 7.74
CA ASN A 45 -27.81 -32.98 6.65
C ASN A 45 -26.39 -33.20 6.13
N ARG A 46 -26.00 -34.47 5.96
CA ARG A 46 -24.74 -34.86 5.34
C ARG A 46 -24.80 -34.53 3.85
N LEU A 47 -23.79 -33.79 3.38
CA LEU A 47 -23.67 -33.39 1.99
C LEU A 47 -22.51 -34.11 1.27
N LEU A 48 -21.43 -34.34 1.99
CA LEU A 48 -20.24 -34.99 1.46
C LEU A 48 -19.61 -35.91 2.52
N SER A 49 -19.13 -37.08 2.12
CA SER A 49 -18.21 -37.90 2.91
C SER A 49 -17.01 -38.21 2.02
N GLY A 50 -15.82 -37.96 2.54
CA GLY A 50 -14.58 -38.12 1.81
C GLY A 50 -13.52 -38.84 2.62
N LYS A 51 -12.56 -39.41 1.89
CA LYS A 51 -11.29 -39.88 2.45
C LYS A 51 -10.26 -38.76 2.34
N PRO A 52 -9.21 -38.79 3.17
CA PRO A 52 -8.11 -37.81 3.02
C PRO A 52 -7.51 -37.92 1.62
N GLY A 53 -7.19 -36.77 1.03
CA GLY A 53 -6.60 -36.70 -0.30
C GLY A 53 -5.15 -37.20 -0.29
N TYR A 54 -4.30 -36.56 0.48
CA TYR A 54 -2.89 -36.92 0.60
C TYR A 54 -2.28 -36.39 1.89
N THR A 55 -1.12 -36.91 2.23
CA THR A 55 -0.28 -36.40 3.32
C THR A 55 0.90 -35.64 2.73
N ALA A 56 1.07 -34.38 3.16
CA ALA A 56 2.18 -33.54 2.76
C ALA A 56 3.10 -33.26 3.94
N SER A 57 4.39 -33.22 3.70
CA SER A 57 5.40 -32.72 4.62
C SER A 57 5.93 -31.38 4.15
N SER A 58 6.21 -30.48 5.08
CA SER A 58 6.77 -29.17 4.76
C SER A 58 8.27 -29.14 5.01
N ALA A 59 9.03 -28.55 4.09
CA ALA A 59 10.45 -28.30 4.30
C ALA A 59 10.74 -27.33 5.48
N TRP A 60 9.73 -26.61 5.93
CA TRP A 60 9.80 -25.64 7.06
C TRP A 60 9.39 -26.24 8.41
N SER A 61 8.94 -27.51 8.42
CA SER A 61 8.40 -28.15 9.61
C SER A 61 8.56 -29.67 9.48
N ASP A 62 9.07 -30.32 10.51
CA ASP A 62 9.23 -31.78 10.59
C ASP A 62 7.91 -32.55 10.69
N ARG A 63 6.79 -31.86 10.56
CA ARG A 63 5.46 -32.45 10.74
C ARG A 63 4.78 -32.71 9.41
N SER A 64 4.24 -33.90 9.25
CA SER A 64 3.31 -34.24 8.17
C SER A 64 1.92 -33.67 8.44
N ARG A 65 1.22 -33.33 7.39
CA ARG A 65 -0.15 -32.79 7.41
C ARG A 65 -1.02 -33.58 6.45
N THR A 66 -2.22 -33.91 6.91
CA THR A 66 -3.22 -34.55 6.07
C THR A 66 -4.11 -33.48 5.44
N ILE A 67 -4.27 -33.53 4.13
CA ILE A 67 -5.10 -32.60 3.35
C ILE A 67 -6.45 -33.25 3.09
N LEU A 68 -7.52 -32.51 3.40
CA LEU A 68 -8.89 -32.90 3.11
C LEU A 68 -9.40 -31.98 2.00
N ASP A 69 -9.83 -32.57 0.90
CA ASP A 69 -10.43 -31.85 -0.22
C ASP A 69 -11.95 -32.00 -0.20
N PHE A 70 -12.65 -30.87 -0.19
CA PHE A 70 -14.10 -30.80 -0.26
C PHE A 70 -14.56 -29.78 -1.32
N SER A 71 -13.83 -29.66 -2.39
CA SER A 71 -14.09 -28.74 -3.51
C SER A 71 -15.46 -28.93 -4.15
N ASP A 72 -16.04 -30.13 -4.03
CA ASP A 72 -17.38 -30.47 -4.53
C ASP A 72 -18.52 -29.67 -3.82
N ILE A 73 -18.26 -29.03 -2.69
CA ILE A 73 -19.22 -28.18 -2.03
C ILE A 73 -19.25 -26.82 -2.72
N THR A 74 -20.07 -26.66 -3.75
CA THR A 74 -20.14 -25.49 -4.61
C THR A 74 -21.29 -24.51 -4.30
N VAL A 75 -22.26 -24.94 -3.49
CA VAL A 75 -23.42 -24.12 -3.13
C VAL A 75 -23.02 -23.12 -2.04
N PRO A 76 -23.33 -21.81 -2.19
CA PRO A 76 -23.15 -20.88 -1.10
C PRO A 76 -23.96 -21.28 0.14
N GLY A 77 -23.30 -21.23 1.31
CA GLY A 77 -23.90 -21.65 2.56
C GLY A 77 -22.91 -21.73 3.72
N ARG A 78 -23.43 -22.14 4.88
CA ARG A 78 -22.63 -22.39 6.07
C ARG A 78 -22.58 -23.88 6.37
N TYR A 79 -21.40 -24.39 6.59
CA TYR A 79 -21.13 -25.82 6.70
C TYR A 79 -20.29 -26.14 7.94
N LEU A 80 -20.32 -27.39 8.36
CA LEU A 80 -19.43 -27.96 9.37
C LEU A 80 -18.59 -29.09 8.72
N LEU A 81 -17.29 -29.00 8.90
CA LEU A 81 -16.36 -30.09 8.65
C LEU A 81 -16.24 -30.92 9.93
N LEU A 82 -16.57 -32.20 9.83
CA LEU A 82 -16.48 -33.17 10.92
C LEU A 82 -15.32 -34.13 10.61
N VAL A 83 -14.31 -34.18 11.48
CA VAL A 83 -13.16 -35.05 11.33
C VAL A 83 -12.54 -35.37 12.68
N ASN A 84 -12.21 -36.63 12.95
CA ASN A 84 -11.57 -37.10 14.20
C ASN A 84 -12.22 -36.57 15.50
N GLY A 85 -13.54 -36.38 15.51
CA GLY A 85 -14.28 -35.83 16.65
C GLY A 85 -14.34 -34.31 16.70
N ASP A 86 -13.58 -33.60 15.88
CA ASP A 86 -13.68 -32.15 15.74
C ASP A 86 -14.83 -31.73 14.84
N SER A 87 -15.39 -30.56 15.10
CA SER A 87 -16.43 -29.92 14.30
C SER A 87 -16.02 -28.45 14.04
N VAL A 88 -15.69 -28.13 12.80
CA VAL A 88 -15.20 -26.80 12.43
C VAL A 88 -16.10 -26.17 11.37
N ALA A 89 -16.60 -24.98 11.67
CA ALA A 89 -17.50 -24.24 10.78
C ALA A 89 -16.70 -23.51 9.67
N PHE A 90 -17.27 -23.49 8.46
CA PHE A 90 -16.79 -22.66 7.35
C PHE A 90 -17.96 -22.16 6.50
N GLU A 91 -17.66 -21.17 5.67
CA GLU A 91 -18.61 -20.61 4.72
C GLU A 91 -18.14 -20.78 3.27
N VAL A 92 -19.08 -21.03 2.38
CA VAL A 92 -18.91 -20.89 0.93
C VAL A 92 -19.73 -19.68 0.49
N LYS A 93 -19.13 -18.74 -0.19
CA LYS A 93 -19.77 -17.46 -0.58
C LYS A 93 -19.10 -16.80 -1.78
N GLU A 94 -19.90 -16.03 -2.54
CA GLU A 94 -19.45 -15.35 -3.75
C GLU A 94 -18.43 -14.22 -3.50
N LYS A 95 -18.46 -13.61 -2.31
CA LYS A 95 -17.60 -12.45 -1.97
C LYS A 95 -16.78 -12.74 -0.71
N VAL A 96 -15.92 -13.75 -0.78
CA VAL A 96 -15.09 -14.21 0.36
C VAL A 96 -14.17 -13.12 0.87
N LEU A 97 -13.45 -12.45 -0.04
CA LEU A 97 -12.38 -11.50 0.29
C LEU A 97 -12.84 -10.04 0.41
N SER A 98 -14.10 -9.72 0.04
CA SER A 98 -14.57 -8.33 0.11
C SER A 98 -14.44 -7.71 1.50
N PRO A 99 -14.82 -8.38 2.61
CA PRO A 99 -14.65 -7.80 3.94
C PRO A 99 -13.17 -7.56 4.31
N LEU A 100 -12.27 -8.41 3.79
CA LEU A 100 -10.82 -8.21 3.98
C LEU A 100 -10.31 -7.03 3.18
N ALA A 101 -10.76 -6.87 1.93
CA ALA A 101 -10.41 -5.73 1.08
C ALA A 101 -10.91 -4.41 1.70
N ASP A 102 -12.13 -4.39 2.24
CA ASP A 102 -12.68 -3.23 2.95
C ASP A 102 -11.86 -2.91 4.21
N ALA A 103 -11.49 -3.93 4.99
CA ALA A 103 -10.66 -3.74 6.18
C ALA A 103 -9.25 -3.28 5.83
N ALA A 104 -8.67 -3.77 4.74
CA ALA A 104 -7.36 -3.35 4.25
C ALA A 104 -7.36 -1.86 3.86
N LEU A 105 -8.34 -1.41 3.08
CA LEU A 105 -8.48 0.01 2.77
C LEU A 105 -8.74 0.84 4.04
N LYS A 106 -9.65 0.38 4.90
CA LYS A 106 -9.96 1.04 6.17
C LYS A 106 -8.75 1.19 7.09
N SER A 107 -7.76 0.31 6.99
CA SER A 107 -6.55 0.40 7.82
C SER A 107 -5.77 1.70 7.58
N PHE A 108 -5.78 2.24 6.39
CA PHE A 108 -5.15 3.52 6.07
C PHE A 108 -5.84 4.70 6.77
N TYR A 109 -7.18 4.69 6.87
CA TYR A 109 -7.89 5.69 7.68
C TYR A 109 -7.40 5.72 9.13
N TYR A 110 -7.12 4.56 9.74
CA TYR A 110 -6.57 4.51 11.09
C TYR A 110 -5.15 5.07 11.20
N GLN A 111 -4.42 5.15 10.10
CA GLN A 111 -3.07 5.73 10.05
C GLN A 111 -3.06 7.24 9.81
N ARG A 112 -4.18 7.88 9.54
CA ARG A 112 -4.25 9.34 9.31
C ARG A 112 -3.70 10.12 10.50
N THR A 113 -2.84 11.11 10.23
CA THR A 113 -2.25 12.02 11.23
C THR A 113 -2.96 13.36 11.24
N GLY A 114 -2.79 14.16 12.28
CA GLY A 114 -3.26 15.54 12.35
C GLY A 114 -4.76 15.72 12.52
N MET A 115 -5.54 14.66 12.52
CA MET A 115 -6.98 14.67 12.74
C MET A 115 -7.41 13.61 13.77
N PRO A 116 -8.56 13.80 14.46
CA PRO A 116 -9.13 12.73 15.28
C PRO A 116 -9.63 11.59 14.39
N ILE A 117 -9.48 10.36 14.87
CA ILE A 117 -10.16 9.19 14.32
C ILE A 117 -11.47 9.05 15.10
N GLU A 118 -12.57 9.46 14.48
CA GLU A 118 -13.86 9.61 15.17
C GLU A 118 -14.59 8.29 15.36
N ALA A 119 -15.37 8.18 16.45
CA ALA A 119 -16.12 6.97 16.77
C ALA A 119 -17.19 6.61 15.71
N THR A 120 -17.71 7.60 14.99
CA THR A 120 -18.66 7.39 13.86
C THR A 120 -18.06 6.49 12.78
N TYR A 121 -16.74 6.62 12.53
CA TYR A 121 -16.05 5.86 11.50
C TYR A 121 -15.23 4.69 12.07
N ALA A 122 -14.83 4.74 13.34
CA ALA A 122 -13.89 3.81 13.95
C ALA A 122 -14.42 3.02 15.15
N GLY A 123 -15.63 3.34 15.65
CA GLY A 123 -16.19 2.69 16.83
C GLY A 123 -15.23 2.74 18.03
N ARG A 124 -14.96 1.59 18.61
CA ARG A 124 -14.05 1.47 19.77
C ARG A 124 -12.58 1.82 19.49
N TRP A 125 -12.19 1.94 18.23
CA TRP A 125 -10.83 2.28 17.79
C TRP A 125 -10.63 3.78 17.57
N SER A 126 -11.61 4.59 17.99
CA SER A 126 -11.51 6.04 17.93
C SER A 126 -10.35 6.56 18.79
N ARG A 127 -9.73 7.64 18.34
CA ARG A 127 -8.65 8.30 19.06
C ARG A 127 -8.59 9.81 18.79
N PRO A 128 -8.08 10.63 19.73
CA PRO A 128 -7.81 12.05 19.47
C PRO A 128 -6.77 12.25 18.36
N ALA A 129 -6.72 13.47 17.80
CA ALA A 129 -5.68 13.87 16.87
C ALA A 129 -4.29 13.75 17.51
N GLY A 130 -3.34 13.21 16.74
CA GLY A 130 -1.92 13.22 17.09
C GLY A 130 -1.11 13.87 15.97
N HIS A 131 0.02 14.46 16.30
CA HIS A 131 0.98 15.05 15.37
C HIS A 131 0.32 16.00 14.35
N PRO A 132 -0.12 17.20 14.77
CA PRO A 132 -0.69 18.20 13.85
C PRO A 132 0.32 18.65 12.80
N ASP A 133 1.62 18.51 13.09
CA ASP A 133 2.75 18.84 12.22
C ASP A 133 2.67 20.27 11.62
N ASP A 134 2.07 21.20 12.36
CA ASP A 134 1.97 22.62 12.04
C ASP A 134 3.28 23.40 12.38
N LYS A 135 4.20 22.75 13.11
CA LYS A 135 5.49 23.31 13.54
C LYS A 135 6.60 22.26 13.39
N VAL A 136 6.96 21.97 12.16
CA VAL A 136 8.03 21.03 11.82
C VAL A 136 9.31 21.83 11.57
N LEU A 137 10.41 21.38 12.15
CA LEU A 137 11.71 22.03 12.03
C LEU A 137 12.47 21.53 10.77
N VAL A 138 13.16 22.43 10.12
CA VAL A 138 14.15 22.07 9.11
C VAL A 138 15.40 21.57 9.81
N HIS A 139 15.70 20.26 9.65
CA HIS A 139 16.91 19.68 10.23
C HIS A 139 18.19 20.29 9.59
N PRO A 140 19.31 20.40 10.30
CA PRO A 140 20.55 20.94 9.72
C PRO A 140 20.98 20.31 8.39
N ASN A 141 20.75 18.98 8.21
CA ASN A 141 21.04 18.29 6.94
C ASN A 141 20.04 18.62 5.80
N ALA A 142 18.92 19.26 6.11
CA ALA A 142 17.91 19.67 5.15
C ALA A 142 17.99 21.17 4.80
N ALA A 143 18.90 21.92 5.44
CA ALA A 143 19.03 23.35 5.26
C ALA A 143 19.41 23.74 3.83
N GLY A 144 18.78 24.78 3.32
CA GLY A 144 19.04 25.36 2.01
C GLY A 144 19.08 26.90 2.04
N PRO A 145 19.19 27.54 0.87
CA PRO A 145 19.23 29.01 0.78
C PRO A 145 18.00 29.68 1.39
N GLU A 146 16.80 29.20 1.08
CA GLU A 146 15.53 29.78 1.50
C GLU A 146 15.01 29.21 2.84
N ARG A 147 15.38 27.96 3.19
CA ARG A 147 14.99 27.31 4.42
C ARG A 147 16.23 26.94 5.25
N LYS A 148 16.52 27.78 6.26
CA LYS A 148 17.67 27.58 7.15
C LYS A 148 17.41 26.49 8.18
N ALA A 149 18.46 25.92 8.74
CA ALA A 149 18.37 24.99 9.86
C ALA A 149 17.57 25.63 11.01
N GLY A 150 16.63 24.87 11.58
CA GLY A 150 15.72 25.34 12.62
C GLY A 150 14.56 26.21 12.14
N ALA A 151 14.46 26.52 10.84
CA ALA A 151 13.27 27.15 10.30
C ALA A 151 12.03 26.26 10.51
N VAL A 152 10.88 26.87 10.75
CA VAL A 152 9.62 26.16 10.99
C VAL A 152 8.81 26.13 9.69
N ILE A 153 8.33 24.95 9.33
CA ILE A 153 7.38 24.75 8.25
C ILE A 153 6.13 24.05 8.78
N SER A 154 5.03 24.10 8.04
CA SER A 154 3.81 23.35 8.31
C SER A 154 3.67 22.22 7.31
N SER A 155 3.47 20.99 7.81
CA SER A 155 3.35 19.77 6.99
C SER A 155 2.30 18.80 7.58
N PRO A 156 1.02 19.25 7.73
CA PRO A 156 -0.04 18.50 8.37
C PRO A 156 -0.55 17.35 7.50
N GLY A 157 -1.25 16.39 8.13
CA GLY A 157 -1.89 15.28 7.45
C GLY A 157 -0.92 14.15 7.07
N GLY A 158 -1.35 13.29 6.16
CA GLY A 158 -0.63 12.10 5.76
C GLY A 158 -0.87 10.90 6.68
N TRP A 159 -0.17 9.79 6.41
CA TRP A 159 -0.25 8.56 7.19
C TRP A 159 0.99 8.35 8.04
N TYR A 160 0.81 7.78 9.22
CA TYR A 160 1.90 7.10 9.92
C TYR A 160 2.40 5.92 9.07
N ASP A 161 3.68 5.58 9.17
CA ASP A 161 4.29 4.53 8.37
C ASP A 161 3.82 3.13 8.79
N ALA A 162 4.12 2.73 10.00
CA ALA A 162 3.79 1.41 10.54
C ALA A 162 3.36 1.51 12.01
N GLY A 163 4.17 0.96 12.92
CA GLY A 163 3.99 1.10 14.36
C GLY A 163 4.63 2.35 14.95
N ASP A 164 5.34 3.12 14.13
CA ASP A 164 5.91 4.42 14.50
C ASP A 164 5.05 5.57 13.99
N TYR A 165 5.39 6.79 14.43
CA TYR A 165 4.62 8.00 14.13
C TYR A 165 5.30 8.92 13.12
N ASN A 166 6.26 8.41 12.37
CA ASN A 166 6.95 9.14 11.33
C ASN A 166 6.24 9.00 9.97
N LYS A 167 6.58 9.88 9.03
CA LYS A 167 6.01 9.91 7.70
C LYS A 167 7.15 9.93 6.67
N TYR A 168 7.15 8.99 5.75
CA TYR A 168 8.23 8.75 4.79
C TYR A 168 7.70 8.87 3.37
N ILE A 169 8.34 9.68 2.53
CA ILE A 169 7.88 9.88 1.15
C ILE A 169 8.01 8.60 0.33
N VAL A 170 9.14 7.91 0.42
CA VAL A 170 9.38 6.67 -0.33
C VAL A 170 8.29 5.63 -0.06
N ASN A 171 8.02 5.33 1.21
CA ASN A 171 6.99 4.35 1.60
C ASN A 171 5.57 4.79 1.23
N SER A 172 5.27 6.07 1.45
CA SER A 172 3.97 6.65 1.10
C SER A 172 3.72 6.58 -0.40
N ALA A 173 4.70 6.96 -1.22
CA ALA A 173 4.59 6.95 -2.67
C ALA A 173 4.47 5.51 -3.21
N TYR A 174 5.26 4.57 -2.67
CA TYR A 174 5.14 3.15 -3.00
C TYR A 174 3.75 2.59 -2.71
N SER A 175 3.22 2.88 -1.51
CA SER A 175 1.86 2.43 -1.12
C SER A 175 0.79 3.04 -2.03
N ILE A 176 0.90 4.33 -2.34
CA ILE A 176 0.01 5.02 -3.28
C ILE A 176 0.13 4.43 -4.68
N GLY A 177 1.34 4.16 -5.18
CA GLY A 177 1.57 3.55 -6.48
C GLY A 177 0.88 2.20 -6.64
N LEU A 178 0.92 1.35 -5.59
CA LEU A 178 0.15 0.09 -5.58
C LEU A 178 -1.37 0.33 -5.61
N MET A 179 -1.88 1.28 -4.81
CA MET A 179 -3.30 1.64 -4.80
C MET A 179 -3.76 2.19 -6.15
N GLN A 180 -2.96 3.01 -6.78
CA GLN A 180 -3.22 3.56 -8.11
C GLN A 180 -3.24 2.46 -9.17
N ALA A 181 -2.29 1.53 -9.13
CA ALA A 181 -2.23 0.41 -10.06
C ALA A 181 -3.46 -0.51 -9.94
N ILE A 182 -3.90 -0.85 -8.73
CA ILE A 182 -5.11 -1.67 -8.55
C ILE A 182 -6.39 -0.91 -8.91
N TYR A 183 -6.46 0.40 -8.64
CA TYR A 183 -7.59 1.23 -9.05
C TYR A 183 -7.71 1.27 -10.58
N ALA A 184 -6.61 1.56 -11.28
CA ALA A 184 -6.58 1.59 -12.73
C ALA A 184 -6.97 0.24 -13.36
N ARG A 185 -6.65 -0.87 -12.70
CA ARG A 185 -6.97 -2.23 -13.16
C ARG A 185 -8.42 -2.63 -12.90
N PHE A 186 -9.01 -2.18 -11.77
CA PHE A 186 -10.33 -2.61 -11.30
C PHE A 186 -11.22 -1.42 -10.89
N PRO A 187 -11.38 -0.39 -11.75
CA PRO A 187 -12.09 0.84 -11.37
C PRO A 187 -13.54 0.57 -10.93
N ASP A 188 -14.25 -0.31 -11.63
CA ASP A 188 -15.64 -0.65 -11.31
C ASP A 188 -15.84 -1.27 -9.92
N TYR A 189 -14.83 -1.95 -9.40
CA TYR A 189 -14.86 -2.47 -8.05
C TYR A 189 -14.77 -1.32 -7.04
N PHE A 190 -13.78 -0.44 -7.19
CA PHE A 190 -13.51 0.64 -6.25
C PHE A 190 -14.55 1.76 -6.29
N ILE A 191 -15.14 2.03 -7.45
CA ILE A 191 -16.28 2.97 -7.59
C ILE A 191 -17.46 2.54 -6.69
N ARG A 192 -17.66 1.23 -6.47
CA ARG A 192 -18.72 0.69 -5.62
C ARG A 192 -18.32 0.42 -4.19
N GLN A 193 -17.01 0.33 -3.90
CA GLN A 193 -16.51 0.07 -2.55
C GLN A 193 -16.76 1.29 -1.66
N ARG A 194 -17.28 1.05 -0.44
CA ARG A 194 -17.44 2.07 0.60
C ARG A 194 -16.95 1.48 1.92
N VAL A 195 -16.05 2.19 2.60
CA VAL A 195 -15.41 1.70 3.83
C VAL A 195 -15.72 2.58 5.05
N ASN A 196 -16.70 3.47 4.92
CA ASN A 196 -17.15 4.35 5.99
C ASN A 196 -16.02 5.23 6.55
N ILE A 197 -15.41 6.04 5.67
CA ILE A 197 -14.51 7.14 6.02
C ILE A 197 -15.26 8.48 5.93
N PRO A 198 -14.73 9.60 6.44
CA PRO A 198 -15.42 10.89 6.41
C PRO A 198 -15.91 11.31 5.02
N GLU A 199 -15.16 10.94 3.99
CA GLU A 199 -15.43 11.30 2.60
C GLU A 199 -16.39 10.35 1.86
N SER A 200 -16.80 9.20 2.44
CA SER A 200 -17.62 8.16 1.77
C SER A 200 -18.96 8.65 1.19
N GLY A 201 -19.38 9.88 1.51
CA GLY A 201 -20.60 10.50 0.98
C GLY A 201 -20.42 11.38 -0.26
N ASN A 202 -19.19 11.60 -0.73
CA ASN A 202 -18.90 12.39 -1.94
C ASN A 202 -19.03 11.54 -3.22
N HIS A 203 -18.65 12.09 -4.39
CA HIS A 203 -18.70 11.37 -5.67
C HIS A 203 -17.44 10.53 -5.94
N THR A 204 -16.35 10.84 -5.23
CA THR A 204 -15.06 10.16 -5.39
C THR A 204 -15.09 8.77 -4.72
N PRO A 205 -14.46 7.74 -5.29
CA PRO A 205 -14.28 6.45 -4.63
C PRO A 205 -13.45 6.56 -3.34
N ASP A 206 -13.87 5.87 -2.28
CA ASP A 206 -13.18 5.90 -0.98
C ASP A 206 -11.67 5.59 -1.06
N LEU A 207 -11.24 4.76 -2.03
CA LEU A 207 -9.83 4.50 -2.27
C LEU A 207 -9.07 5.76 -2.71
N LEU A 208 -9.65 6.55 -3.60
CA LEU A 208 -9.07 7.83 -4.03
C LEU A 208 -9.11 8.88 -2.92
N ASP A 209 -10.21 8.94 -2.17
CA ASP A 209 -10.32 9.84 -1.02
C ASP A 209 -9.22 9.56 0.01
N GLU A 210 -8.97 8.29 0.30
CA GLU A 210 -7.92 7.90 1.24
C GLU A 210 -6.52 8.23 0.70
N MET A 211 -6.28 7.98 -0.59
CA MET A 211 -5.02 8.42 -1.24
C MET A 211 -4.85 9.93 -1.21
N TYR A 212 -5.94 10.70 -1.48
CA TYR A 212 -5.88 12.15 -1.45
C TYR A 212 -5.41 12.70 -0.11
N TYR A 213 -5.86 12.09 1.00
CA TYR A 213 -5.42 12.50 2.34
C TYR A 213 -3.90 12.48 2.49
N ASN A 214 -3.25 11.46 1.95
CA ASN A 214 -1.80 11.34 2.00
C ASN A 214 -1.09 12.15 0.91
N LEU A 215 -1.63 12.20 -0.31
CA LEU A 215 -1.09 13.01 -1.41
C LEU A 215 -1.05 14.51 -1.04
N LYS A 216 -2.08 15.00 -0.34
CA LYS A 216 -2.12 16.37 0.17
C LYS A 216 -0.99 16.66 1.16
N TRP A 217 -0.65 15.70 2.03
CA TRP A 217 0.55 15.82 2.87
C TRP A 217 1.82 15.79 2.02
N MET A 218 1.93 14.88 1.07
CA MET A 218 3.12 14.78 0.21
C MET A 218 3.43 16.12 -0.46
N LEU A 219 2.42 16.85 -0.93
CA LEU A 219 2.60 18.19 -1.53
C LEU A 219 3.30 19.17 -0.58
N THR A 220 3.12 19.05 0.73
CA THR A 220 3.80 19.91 1.72
C THR A 220 5.29 19.58 1.90
N MET A 221 5.70 18.40 1.47
CA MET A 221 7.09 17.92 1.57
C MET A 221 7.99 18.41 0.43
N GLN A 222 7.42 19.04 -0.59
CA GLN A 222 8.20 19.69 -1.66
C GLN A 222 8.65 21.07 -1.21
N ASP A 223 9.93 21.38 -1.40
CA ASP A 223 10.43 22.73 -1.19
C ASP A 223 10.00 23.64 -2.34
N PRO A 224 9.22 24.70 -2.09
CA PRO A 224 8.77 25.60 -3.14
C PRO A 224 9.91 26.36 -3.85
N ALA A 225 11.07 26.50 -3.22
CA ALA A 225 12.20 27.24 -3.78
C ALA A 225 12.86 26.53 -4.96
N ASP A 226 13.03 25.20 -4.87
CA ASP A 226 13.77 24.43 -5.87
C ASP A 226 13.04 23.22 -6.43
N GLY A 227 11.91 22.83 -5.84
CA GLY A 227 11.12 21.64 -6.25
C GLY A 227 11.59 20.33 -5.65
N GLY A 228 12.69 20.31 -4.92
CA GLY A 228 13.20 19.10 -4.25
C GLY A 228 12.29 18.64 -3.11
N VAL A 229 12.29 17.33 -2.84
CA VAL A 229 11.37 16.71 -1.88
C VAL A 229 12.15 16.20 -0.67
N TYR A 230 11.72 16.60 0.53
CA TYR A 230 12.29 16.11 1.78
C TYR A 230 12.01 14.61 1.93
N HIS A 231 13.05 13.86 2.30
CA HIS A 231 12.98 12.39 2.34
C HIS A 231 11.93 11.86 3.33
N LYS A 232 11.84 12.48 4.50
CA LYS A 232 10.86 12.13 5.54
C LYS A 232 10.59 13.27 6.50
N LEU A 233 9.47 13.18 7.21
CA LEU A 233 9.11 13.95 8.38
C LEU A 233 9.17 13.04 9.61
N THR A 234 10.05 13.32 10.57
CA THR A 234 10.44 12.36 11.60
C THR A 234 10.77 12.99 12.93
N THR A 235 10.68 12.20 14.01
CA THR A 235 11.38 12.47 15.26
C THR A 235 12.84 11.99 15.17
N PRO A 236 13.74 12.45 16.05
CA PRO A 236 15.11 11.94 16.11
C PRO A 236 15.20 10.42 16.36
N SER A 237 14.30 9.89 17.19
CA SER A 237 14.23 8.47 17.53
C SER A 237 12.77 7.99 17.58
N PHE A 238 12.58 6.67 17.55
CA PHE A 238 11.26 6.08 17.74
C PHE A 238 10.70 6.36 19.13
N GLU A 239 9.38 6.64 19.21
CA GLU A 239 8.69 6.98 20.47
C GLU A 239 8.32 5.76 21.32
N GLY A 240 8.43 4.55 20.79
CA GLY A 240 8.01 3.32 21.50
C GLY A 240 6.49 3.13 21.53
N PHE A 241 6.01 2.27 22.45
CA PHE A 241 4.58 1.92 22.55
C PHE A 241 3.81 2.92 23.41
N ILE A 242 3.63 4.13 22.91
CA ILE A 242 2.81 5.19 23.52
C ILE A 242 1.76 5.68 22.54
N LYS A 243 0.73 6.37 23.02
CA LYS A 243 -0.30 6.94 22.16
C LYS A 243 0.25 8.13 21.35
N PRO A 244 -0.26 8.40 20.15
CA PRO A 244 0.17 9.55 19.33
C PRO A 244 0.12 10.89 20.07
N THR A 245 -0.87 11.05 20.98
CA THR A 245 -1.05 12.26 21.80
C THR A 245 -0.03 12.44 22.92
N GLU A 246 0.70 11.37 23.25
CA GLU A 246 1.72 11.35 24.30
C GLU A 246 3.12 11.67 23.77
N CYS A 247 3.30 11.67 22.45
CA CYS A 247 4.56 12.01 21.79
C CYS A 247 4.92 13.48 21.99
N LYS A 248 6.16 13.74 22.41
CA LYS A 248 6.65 15.10 22.74
C LYS A 248 7.94 15.47 22.04
N GLN A 249 8.56 14.54 21.31
CA GLN A 249 9.78 14.86 20.58
C GLN A 249 9.54 15.89 19.47
N PRO A 250 10.50 16.76 19.18
CA PRO A 250 10.40 17.67 18.03
C PRO A 250 10.37 16.88 16.73
N ARG A 251 9.68 17.45 15.75
CA ARG A 251 9.52 16.86 14.40
C ARG A 251 10.41 17.63 13.42
N TYR A 252 11.03 16.86 12.52
CA TYR A 252 11.96 17.42 11.53
C TYR A 252 11.63 16.92 10.12
N VAL A 253 11.78 17.79 9.13
CA VAL A 253 12.09 17.36 7.76
C VAL A 253 13.59 17.21 7.61
N VAL A 254 14.02 16.14 6.93
CA VAL A 254 15.45 15.84 6.72
C VAL A 254 15.84 16.03 5.26
N GLN A 255 17.11 15.83 4.92
CA GLN A 255 17.67 16.01 3.58
C GLN A 255 16.69 15.63 2.46
N LYS A 256 16.61 16.43 1.42
CA LYS A 256 15.98 16.08 0.15
C LYS A 256 16.74 14.94 -0.50
N SER A 257 16.02 13.99 -1.14
CA SER A 257 16.68 12.89 -1.83
C SER A 257 16.11 12.66 -3.22
N VAL A 258 16.94 12.11 -4.09
CA VAL A 258 16.56 11.80 -5.47
C VAL A 258 15.44 10.74 -5.51
N THR A 259 15.52 9.71 -4.67
CA THR A 259 14.48 8.66 -4.57
C THR A 259 13.14 9.24 -4.11
N ALA A 260 13.12 10.02 -3.02
CA ALA A 260 11.89 10.67 -2.58
C ALA A 260 11.31 11.62 -3.64
N ALA A 261 12.14 12.37 -4.35
CA ALA A 261 11.68 13.27 -5.41
C ALA A 261 11.06 12.52 -6.59
N LEU A 262 11.64 11.39 -6.99
CA LEU A 262 11.14 10.57 -8.10
C LEU A 262 9.88 9.79 -7.72
N ASP A 263 9.86 9.14 -6.56
CA ASP A 263 8.67 8.44 -6.06
C ASP A 263 7.47 9.38 -5.89
N TYR A 264 7.75 10.57 -5.35
CA TYR A 264 6.76 11.64 -5.27
C TYR A 264 6.27 12.07 -6.67
N ALA A 265 7.19 12.25 -7.63
CA ALA A 265 6.84 12.62 -9.00
C ALA A 265 5.97 11.57 -9.66
N ALA A 266 6.30 10.29 -9.51
CA ALA A 266 5.53 9.17 -10.06
C ALA A 266 4.11 9.13 -9.48
N ALA A 267 3.99 9.14 -8.15
CA ALA A 267 2.69 9.07 -7.47
C ALA A 267 1.78 10.26 -7.83
N LEU A 268 2.32 11.48 -7.91
CA LEU A 268 1.53 12.67 -8.26
C LEU A 268 1.24 12.78 -9.76
N ALA A 269 2.12 12.33 -10.64
CA ALA A 269 1.85 12.29 -12.08
C ALA A 269 0.66 11.36 -12.38
N GLN A 270 0.63 10.16 -11.80
CA GLN A 270 -0.51 9.26 -11.95
C GLN A 270 -1.77 9.83 -11.26
N ALA A 271 -1.63 10.42 -10.07
CA ALA A 271 -2.74 11.06 -9.37
C ALA A 271 -3.39 12.16 -10.22
N SER A 272 -2.61 12.96 -10.95
CA SER A 272 -3.15 14.02 -11.82
C SER A 272 -4.13 13.48 -12.86
N VAL A 273 -3.89 12.27 -13.36
CA VAL A 273 -4.78 11.59 -14.32
C VAL A 273 -6.00 10.98 -13.61
N LEU A 274 -5.78 10.30 -12.51
CA LEU A 274 -6.85 9.58 -11.80
C LEU A 274 -7.86 10.51 -11.14
N PHE A 275 -7.43 11.70 -10.70
CA PHE A 275 -8.31 12.69 -10.05
C PHE A 275 -8.96 13.68 -11.03
N ALA A 276 -8.56 13.73 -12.30
CA ALA A 276 -9.16 14.62 -13.29
C ALA A 276 -10.69 14.49 -13.41
N PRO A 277 -11.31 13.27 -13.29
CA PRO A 277 -12.76 13.14 -13.29
C PRO A 277 -13.46 13.65 -12.02
N TYR A 278 -12.73 13.97 -10.97
CA TYR A 278 -13.23 14.30 -9.63
C TYR A 278 -12.96 15.76 -9.23
N GLU A 279 -12.95 16.65 -10.22
CA GLU A 279 -12.68 18.08 -10.04
C GLU A 279 -13.71 18.78 -9.11
N GLU A 280 -14.94 18.26 -9.02
CA GLU A 280 -15.98 18.77 -8.13
C GLU A 280 -15.61 18.57 -6.65
N ASP A 281 -15.09 17.39 -6.30
CA ASP A 281 -14.68 17.07 -4.93
C ASP A 281 -13.29 17.64 -4.60
N TYR A 282 -12.39 17.72 -5.59
CA TYR A 282 -10.98 18.13 -5.44
C TYR A 282 -10.56 19.20 -6.46
N PRO A 283 -11.12 20.43 -6.37
CA PRO A 283 -10.87 21.50 -7.36
C PRO A 283 -9.39 21.83 -7.52
N GLY A 284 -8.89 21.80 -8.75
CA GLY A 284 -7.51 22.16 -9.13
C GLY A 284 -6.45 21.15 -8.69
N PHE A 285 -6.81 20.06 -8.01
CA PHE A 285 -5.82 19.10 -7.51
C PHE A 285 -5.05 18.42 -8.63
N SER A 286 -5.72 18.04 -9.71
CA SER A 286 -5.12 17.39 -10.87
C SER A 286 -3.98 18.22 -11.46
N GLU A 287 -4.20 19.51 -11.65
CA GLU A 287 -3.19 20.45 -12.17
C GLU A 287 -2.03 20.64 -11.19
N VAL A 288 -2.33 20.89 -9.90
CA VAL A 288 -1.32 21.05 -8.85
C VAL A 288 -0.44 19.81 -8.72
N ALA A 289 -1.02 18.61 -8.79
CA ALA A 289 -0.30 17.35 -8.72
C ALA A 289 0.69 17.19 -9.88
N LEU A 290 0.24 17.48 -11.12
CA LEU A 290 1.11 17.38 -12.29
C LEU A 290 2.28 18.39 -12.23
N GLN A 291 1.99 19.64 -11.91
CA GLN A 291 3.02 20.68 -11.77
C GLN A 291 4.05 20.32 -10.69
N ALA A 292 3.60 19.79 -9.55
CA ALA A 292 4.47 19.35 -8.48
C ALA A 292 5.33 18.16 -8.90
N ALA A 293 4.76 17.19 -9.62
CA ALA A 293 5.48 16.04 -10.17
C ALA A 293 6.60 16.46 -11.14
N GLU A 294 6.28 17.33 -12.09
CA GLU A 294 7.29 17.83 -13.07
C GLU A 294 8.43 18.58 -12.38
N ARG A 295 8.13 19.39 -11.35
CA ARG A 295 9.17 20.11 -10.60
C ARG A 295 10.07 19.17 -9.80
N ALA A 296 9.49 18.15 -9.17
CA ALA A 296 10.25 17.16 -8.41
C ALA A 296 11.15 16.33 -9.34
N TYR A 297 10.66 15.94 -10.50
CA TYR A 297 11.42 15.22 -11.50
C TYR A 297 12.61 16.06 -12.02
N ALA A 298 12.37 17.34 -12.36
CA ALA A 298 13.43 18.25 -12.80
C ALA A 298 14.51 18.45 -11.72
N TRP A 299 14.09 18.52 -10.45
CA TRP A 299 15.06 18.57 -9.34
C TRP A 299 15.89 17.29 -9.25
N ALA A 300 15.27 16.12 -9.42
CA ALA A 300 15.96 14.83 -9.40
C ALA A 300 16.97 14.70 -10.53
N GLU A 301 16.64 15.15 -11.75
CA GLU A 301 17.58 15.18 -12.88
C GLU A 301 18.79 16.09 -12.60
N ALA A 302 18.59 17.22 -11.93
CA ALA A 302 19.66 18.12 -11.53
C ALA A 302 20.51 17.58 -10.35
N HIS A 303 19.97 16.64 -9.56
CA HIS A 303 20.61 16.12 -8.35
C HIS A 303 20.62 14.58 -8.29
N PRO A 304 21.08 13.87 -9.34
CA PRO A 304 20.93 12.40 -9.44
C PRO A 304 21.75 11.64 -8.38
N GLN A 305 22.69 12.30 -7.72
CA GLN A 305 23.54 11.72 -6.68
C GLN A 305 23.04 12.03 -5.24
N ALA A 306 21.90 12.72 -5.11
CA ALA A 306 21.37 13.11 -3.80
C ALA A 306 20.66 11.94 -3.10
N LEU A 307 21.35 10.81 -2.93
CA LEU A 307 20.86 9.65 -2.19
C LEU A 307 20.83 9.95 -0.67
N TYR A 308 19.87 9.32 0.04
CA TYR A 308 19.75 9.48 1.48
C TYR A 308 20.60 8.45 2.24
N HIS A 309 21.71 8.89 2.80
CA HIS A 309 22.64 8.06 3.58
C HIS A 309 22.61 8.44 5.06
N GLN A 310 21.62 7.95 5.81
CA GLN A 310 21.35 8.35 7.18
C GLN A 310 22.59 8.30 8.10
N ASP A 311 23.35 7.21 8.06
CA ASP A 311 24.53 7.03 8.93
C ASP A 311 25.66 8.05 8.62
N LEU A 312 25.79 8.45 7.37
CA LEU A 312 26.77 9.49 6.97
C LEU A 312 26.29 10.87 7.43
N LEU A 313 24.99 11.16 7.29
CA LEU A 313 24.40 12.41 7.75
C LEU A 313 24.48 12.55 9.28
N ASN A 314 24.26 11.48 10.04
CA ASN A 314 24.35 11.47 11.49
C ASN A 314 25.76 11.75 12.03
N LYS A 315 26.80 11.48 11.24
CA LYS A 315 28.19 11.85 11.59
C LYS A 315 28.45 13.35 11.45
N GLN A 316 27.67 14.06 10.65
CA GLN A 316 27.91 15.46 10.28
C GLN A 316 26.92 16.42 10.93
N TYR A 317 25.70 15.97 11.23
CA TYR A 317 24.58 16.81 11.67
C TYR A 317 23.93 16.31 12.94
N GLN A 318 23.43 17.24 13.75
CA GLN A 318 22.73 16.95 14.99
C GLN A 318 21.34 17.65 15.00
N PRO A 319 20.33 17.08 15.68
CA PRO A 319 20.37 15.79 16.39
C PRO A 319 20.51 14.60 15.42
N ALA A 320 21.14 13.51 15.84
CA ALA A 320 21.15 12.29 15.05
C ALA A 320 19.73 11.75 14.86
N VAL A 321 19.42 11.27 13.66
CA VAL A 321 18.12 10.68 13.30
C VAL A 321 18.29 9.18 13.12
N VAL A 322 17.62 8.38 13.97
CA VAL A 322 17.78 6.91 14.02
C VAL A 322 16.47 6.15 13.74
N THR A 323 15.48 6.83 13.16
CA THR A 323 14.25 6.24 12.65
C THR A 323 14.48 5.57 11.29
N GLY A 324 13.47 4.98 10.65
CA GLY A 324 13.60 4.30 9.35
C GLY A 324 14.40 5.13 8.34
N ALA A 325 15.43 4.53 7.76
CA ALA A 325 16.29 5.24 6.79
C ALA A 325 15.67 5.27 5.41
N TYR A 326 15.14 4.15 4.93
CA TYR A 326 14.58 3.99 3.58
C TYR A 326 15.45 4.58 2.46
N GLY A 327 16.76 4.43 2.64
CA GLY A 327 17.75 4.87 1.66
C GLY A 327 17.97 3.82 0.59
N ASP A 328 18.46 4.23 -0.57
CA ASP A 328 18.78 3.36 -1.67
C ASP A 328 20.23 3.54 -2.13
N ARG A 329 20.70 2.65 -3.03
CA ARG A 329 22.03 2.68 -3.63
C ARG A 329 22.02 3.23 -5.05
N SER A 330 20.89 3.23 -5.71
CA SER A 330 20.61 3.74 -7.04
C SER A 330 19.22 4.35 -7.04
N ALA A 331 18.90 5.16 -8.01
CA ALA A 331 17.56 5.70 -8.26
C ALA A 331 17.07 5.36 -9.68
N ASP A 332 17.67 4.35 -10.33
CA ASP A 332 17.37 4.02 -11.73
C ASP A 332 15.94 3.51 -11.91
N ASP A 333 15.44 2.72 -10.97
CA ASP A 333 14.08 2.21 -11.01
C ASP A 333 13.03 3.26 -10.65
N GLU A 334 13.35 4.21 -9.78
CA GLU A 334 12.50 5.38 -9.52
C GLU A 334 12.50 6.33 -10.72
N PHE A 335 13.63 6.54 -11.41
CA PHE A 335 13.66 7.28 -12.66
C PHE A 335 12.78 6.63 -13.72
N PHE A 336 12.85 5.31 -13.87
CA PHE A 336 11.99 4.56 -14.79
C PHE A 336 10.51 4.73 -14.46
N TRP A 337 10.11 4.56 -13.20
CA TRP A 337 8.72 4.70 -12.78
C TRP A 337 8.22 6.13 -12.97
N ALA A 338 8.95 7.13 -12.48
CA ALA A 338 8.55 8.53 -12.56
C ALA A 338 8.46 9.02 -14.02
N ALA A 339 9.45 8.67 -14.85
CA ALA A 339 9.44 9.02 -16.27
C ALA A 339 8.25 8.36 -17.00
N SER A 340 7.94 7.10 -16.66
CA SER A 340 6.79 6.38 -17.22
C SER A 340 5.48 7.10 -16.90
N GLU A 341 5.22 7.41 -15.63
CA GLU A 341 3.99 8.09 -15.23
C GLU A 341 3.87 9.51 -15.81
N LEU A 342 4.98 10.27 -15.83
CA LEU A 342 5.01 11.60 -16.42
C LEU A 342 4.80 11.56 -17.95
N TYR A 343 5.39 10.60 -18.65
CA TYR A 343 5.13 10.44 -20.07
C TYR A 343 3.65 10.12 -20.34
N LEU A 344 3.09 9.18 -19.58
CA LEU A 344 1.70 8.76 -19.74
C LEU A 344 0.70 9.86 -19.35
N ALA A 345 1.07 10.76 -18.43
CA ALA A 345 0.24 11.90 -18.05
C ALA A 345 0.34 13.08 -19.03
N THR A 346 1.50 13.28 -19.68
CA THR A 346 1.77 14.51 -20.44
C THR A 346 1.97 14.31 -21.94
N GLY A 347 2.38 13.11 -22.37
CA GLY A 347 2.82 12.84 -23.75
C GLY A 347 4.14 13.51 -24.15
N LYS A 348 4.86 14.16 -23.20
CA LYS A 348 6.08 14.93 -23.53
C LYS A 348 7.25 13.99 -23.91
N PRO A 349 7.85 14.15 -25.11
CA PRO A 349 8.91 13.24 -25.59
C PRO A 349 10.12 13.15 -24.66
N VAL A 350 10.42 14.20 -23.89
CA VAL A 350 11.56 14.20 -22.94
C VAL A 350 11.43 13.07 -21.92
N TYR A 351 10.26 12.79 -21.40
CA TYR A 351 10.06 11.70 -20.44
C TYR A 351 10.17 10.33 -21.11
N ARG A 352 9.72 10.19 -22.38
CA ARG A 352 9.91 8.96 -23.13
C ARG A 352 11.39 8.59 -23.30
N GLU A 353 12.23 9.57 -23.59
CA GLU A 353 13.68 9.33 -23.67
C GLU A 353 14.26 8.91 -22.32
N GLN A 354 13.75 9.46 -21.21
CA GLN A 354 14.17 9.02 -19.88
C GLN A 354 13.70 7.59 -19.56
N VAL A 355 12.48 7.20 -19.98
CA VAL A 355 12.04 5.80 -19.89
C VAL A 355 13.00 4.87 -20.59
N LYS A 356 13.38 5.18 -21.83
CA LYS A 356 14.35 4.37 -22.60
C LYS A 356 15.72 4.28 -21.91
N LYS A 357 16.19 5.38 -21.37
CA LYS A 357 17.49 5.47 -20.69
C LYS A 357 17.57 4.60 -19.43
N HIS A 358 16.46 4.54 -18.65
CA HIS A 358 16.37 3.82 -17.39
C HIS A 358 15.58 2.51 -17.51
N LEU A 359 15.45 1.97 -18.72
CA LEU A 359 14.70 0.74 -18.98
C LEU A 359 15.32 -0.43 -18.18
N PRO A 360 14.53 -1.12 -17.35
CA PRO A 360 15.06 -2.16 -16.49
C PRO A 360 15.44 -3.41 -17.29
N THR A 361 16.48 -4.11 -16.83
CA THR A 361 16.94 -5.38 -17.41
C THR A 361 16.41 -6.60 -16.65
N ALA A 362 15.80 -6.40 -15.49
CA ALA A 362 15.24 -7.46 -14.66
C ALA A 362 14.08 -6.93 -13.80
N TYR A 363 13.14 -7.81 -13.47
CA TYR A 363 11.98 -7.51 -12.66
C TYR A 363 12.05 -8.24 -11.33
N LYS A 364 11.55 -7.57 -10.29
CA LYS A 364 11.37 -8.15 -8.96
C LYS A 364 9.97 -7.81 -8.47
N THR A 365 9.50 -8.55 -7.49
CA THR A 365 8.33 -8.13 -6.72
C THR A 365 8.56 -6.71 -6.20
N PRO A 366 7.62 -5.76 -6.42
CA PRO A 366 7.84 -4.38 -6.01
C PRO A 366 7.98 -4.26 -4.49
N SER A 367 8.81 -3.33 -4.09
CA SER A 367 9.01 -2.92 -2.70
C SER A 367 9.34 -1.43 -2.67
N TRP A 368 9.43 -0.84 -1.49
CA TRP A 368 9.87 0.55 -1.36
C TRP A 368 11.30 0.79 -1.89
N GLY A 369 12.15 -0.22 -1.92
CA GLY A 369 13.51 -0.17 -2.47
C GLY A 369 13.64 -0.83 -3.85
N ASN A 370 12.52 -1.10 -4.53
CA ASN A 370 12.51 -1.50 -5.94
C ASN A 370 11.14 -1.20 -6.56
N THR A 371 11.04 -0.10 -7.27
CA THR A 371 9.80 0.41 -7.89
C THR A 371 9.64 0.01 -9.35
N THR A 372 10.58 -0.76 -9.92
CA THR A 372 10.58 -1.20 -11.32
C THR A 372 9.23 -1.70 -11.80
N ALA A 373 8.58 -2.58 -11.00
CA ALA A 373 7.30 -3.15 -11.39
C ALA A 373 6.16 -2.12 -11.39
N LEU A 374 6.22 -1.05 -10.62
CA LEU A 374 5.24 0.04 -10.68
C LEU A 374 5.32 0.78 -12.01
N GLY A 375 6.53 1.04 -12.51
CA GLY A 375 6.73 1.58 -13.86
C GLY A 375 6.15 0.66 -14.93
N VAL A 376 6.35 -0.65 -14.82
CA VAL A 376 5.73 -1.63 -15.74
C VAL A 376 4.20 -1.63 -15.63
N PHE A 377 3.64 -1.57 -14.43
CA PHE A 377 2.18 -1.50 -14.24
C PHE A 377 1.59 -0.25 -14.87
N ALA A 378 2.31 0.88 -14.89
CA ALA A 378 1.89 2.09 -15.59
C ALA A 378 1.63 1.81 -17.10
N TRP A 379 2.52 1.08 -17.76
CA TRP A 379 2.40 0.72 -19.17
C TRP A 379 1.33 -0.34 -19.45
N LEU A 380 0.99 -1.19 -18.49
CA LEU A 380 0.01 -2.26 -18.62
C LEU A 380 -1.42 -1.87 -18.24
N GLN A 381 -1.71 -0.58 -17.99
CA GLN A 381 -3.04 -0.12 -17.59
C GLN A 381 -4.06 -0.34 -18.71
N PRO A 382 -5.28 -0.85 -18.41
CA PRO A 382 -6.34 -1.03 -19.39
C PRO A 382 -6.77 0.29 -20.01
N GLY A 383 -7.15 0.25 -21.30
CA GLY A 383 -7.71 1.41 -22.01
C GLY A 383 -6.68 2.44 -22.48
N ARG A 384 -5.40 2.22 -22.25
CA ARG A 384 -4.35 3.03 -22.87
C ARG A 384 -4.01 2.48 -24.25
N GLU A 385 -4.21 3.31 -25.27
CA GLU A 385 -3.77 2.99 -26.64
C GLU A 385 -2.32 3.43 -26.81
N TYR A 386 -1.43 2.46 -26.92
CA TYR A 386 -0.02 2.70 -27.23
C TYR A 386 0.16 2.69 -28.75
N GLN A 387 0.86 3.68 -29.30
CA GLN A 387 1.10 3.78 -30.75
C GLN A 387 2.56 3.49 -31.09
N GLY A 388 2.77 2.64 -32.12
CA GLY A 388 4.09 2.40 -32.73
C GLY A 388 5.13 1.88 -31.74
N GLU A 389 6.23 2.63 -31.58
CA GLU A 389 7.36 2.25 -30.72
C GLU A 389 7.02 2.14 -29.21
N ASP A 390 5.86 2.66 -28.77
CA ASP A 390 5.43 2.54 -27.38
C ASP A 390 4.97 1.12 -27.06
N VAL A 391 4.48 0.38 -28.06
CA VAL A 391 4.14 -1.04 -27.94
C VAL A 391 5.41 -1.86 -27.65
N GLU A 392 6.54 -1.48 -28.25
CA GLU A 392 7.84 -2.11 -27.97
C GLU A 392 8.26 -1.92 -26.50
N LEU A 393 8.07 -0.72 -25.94
CA LEU A 393 8.35 -0.48 -24.50
C LEU A 393 7.45 -1.31 -23.58
N SER A 394 6.20 -1.56 -23.97
CA SER A 394 5.25 -2.37 -23.18
C SER A 394 5.49 -3.88 -23.32
N LEU A 395 6.05 -4.34 -24.45
CA LEU A 395 6.22 -5.77 -24.77
C LEU A 395 7.63 -6.31 -24.49
N ILE A 396 8.64 -5.45 -24.44
CA ILE A 396 10.04 -5.87 -24.33
C ILE A 396 10.29 -6.76 -23.11
N HIS A 397 9.38 -6.81 -22.13
CA HIS A 397 9.67 -7.40 -20.84
C HIS A 397 8.60 -8.33 -20.27
N ILE A 398 7.61 -8.72 -21.07
CA ILE A 398 6.74 -9.87 -20.74
C ILE A 398 7.33 -11.15 -21.38
N SER A 399 8.62 -11.21 -21.57
CA SER A 399 9.26 -12.49 -21.86
C SER A 399 9.22 -13.34 -20.59
N GLU A 400 8.56 -14.48 -20.71
CA GLU A 400 8.30 -15.46 -19.65
C GLU A 400 9.52 -15.76 -18.76
N PRO A 401 9.27 -16.11 -17.48
CA PRO A 401 10.31 -16.48 -16.54
C PRO A 401 11.02 -17.76 -16.94
#